data_0f8b08a09c37c7fa172842e50af188c1
#
_entry.id   0f8b08a09c37c7fa172842e50af188c1
#
_cell.length_a   1.000
_cell.length_b   1.000
_cell.length_c   1.000
_cell.angle_alpha   90.00
_cell.angle_beta   90.00
_cell.angle_gamma   90.00
#
_symmetry.space_group_name_H-M   'P 1'
#
loop_
_entity.id
_entity.type
_entity.pdbx_description
1 polymer ?
#
loop_
_entity_poly.entity_id
_entity_poly.type
_entity_poly.pdbx_seq_one_letter_code
_entity_poly.pdbx_strand_id
1 'polypeptide(L)'
;MRSNCFLILFLIASCIGFSQQYNYVDIDDTYTADQLIKDILVGSKCDLVSNVRYQYGSGVSASNSVKAAGYFSRNGSAFPFDDGIVLATDMATGFEGPCTPGGGPASPNQFRWIGDQDLNDLVNDAGGYPTFPFTPTDMRSAIIDFEFIPMQNTVSFEYLFGSHSYSSGCNFDCGNGALFGAWLIDLTTGIGENLAKVPNTNDPISIATVRDGNKSSPSNCNGGPTTINPQYFGNSYGNGVNQVPPLTAPINLSGHTIPMQSLTANVVVGRRYKIKLAVIDFCPSSSHTSAVFFKAGSFDIGNLDLGAPVLVGD
;
A
#
# COMPACT_ATOMS: atom_id res chain seq x y z
N MET A 1 36.34 55.13 -10.50
CA MET A 1 34.99 54.58 -10.72
C MET A 1 35.00 53.21 -11.46
N ARG A 2 35.81 52.23 -11.03
CA ARG A 2 35.88 50.88 -11.66
C ARG A 2 35.73 49.73 -10.67
N SER A 3 35.52 50.01 -9.37
CA SER A 3 35.47 48.95 -8.34
C SER A 3 34.08 48.48 -7.95
N ASN A 4 33.00 49.23 -8.26
CA ASN A 4 31.66 48.89 -7.79
C ASN A 4 30.85 47.96 -8.72
N CYS A 5 31.29 47.79 -9.99
CA CYS A 5 30.59 46.87 -10.91
C CYS A 5 30.88 45.38 -10.63
N PHE A 6 32.06 45.06 -10.06
CA PHE A 6 32.40 43.66 -9.75
C PHE A 6 31.64 43.11 -8.56
N LEU A 7 31.30 43.96 -7.58
CA LEU A 7 30.57 43.52 -6.40
C LEU A 7 29.09 43.18 -6.70
N ILE A 8 28.50 43.90 -7.65
CA ILE A 8 27.12 43.67 -8.07
C ILE A 8 26.96 42.35 -8.88
N LEU A 9 27.98 42.03 -9.71
CA LEU A 9 27.96 40.78 -10.47
C LEU A 9 28.09 39.53 -9.55
N PHE A 10 28.84 39.64 -8.45
CA PHE A 10 28.99 38.55 -7.49
C PHE A 10 27.74 38.33 -6.64
N LEU A 11 26.98 39.38 -6.36
CA LEU A 11 25.70 39.28 -5.64
C LEU A 11 24.55 38.67 -6.49
N ILE A 12 24.62 38.83 -7.81
CA ILE A 12 23.62 38.25 -8.73
C ILE A 12 23.93 36.76 -8.97
N ALA A 13 25.17 36.34 -8.97
CA ALA A 13 25.57 34.94 -9.15
C ALA A 13 25.23 34.06 -7.94
N SER A 14 25.06 34.63 -6.74
CA SER A 14 24.67 33.87 -5.54
C SER A 14 23.16 33.62 -5.40
N CYS A 15 22.34 34.17 -6.30
CA CYS A 15 20.88 33.97 -6.30
C CYS A 15 20.40 32.92 -7.30
N ILE A 16 21.27 32.17 -7.96
CA ILE A 16 20.87 30.97 -8.68
C ILE A 16 20.70 29.86 -7.63
N GLY A 17 19.64 29.94 -6.85
CA GLY A 17 19.21 28.85 -6.05
C GLY A 17 18.86 27.69 -6.99
N PHE A 18 19.64 26.62 -6.97
CA PHE A 18 19.24 25.38 -7.59
C PHE A 18 17.95 24.96 -6.88
N SER A 19 16.82 25.16 -7.54
CA SER A 19 15.58 24.55 -7.13
C SER A 19 15.81 23.04 -7.20
N GLN A 20 15.91 22.40 -6.05
CA GLN A 20 16.01 20.96 -6.00
C GLN A 20 14.67 20.40 -6.49
N GLN A 21 14.68 19.84 -7.69
CA GLN A 21 13.51 19.19 -8.26
C GLN A 21 13.42 17.79 -7.67
N TYR A 22 12.33 17.50 -7.00
CA TYR A 22 12.02 16.16 -6.52
C TYR A 22 11.15 15.45 -7.55
N ASN A 23 11.45 14.19 -7.79
CA ASN A 23 10.58 13.29 -8.57
C ASN A 23 9.69 12.51 -7.61
N TYR A 24 8.50 12.21 -8.06
CA TYR A 24 7.49 11.47 -7.30
C TYR A 24 7.06 10.23 -8.06
N VAL A 25 6.46 9.29 -7.38
CA VAL A 25 5.79 8.15 -8.00
C VAL A 25 4.70 8.69 -8.94
N ASP A 26 4.61 8.11 -10.11
CA ASP A 26 3.56 8.38 -11.10
C ASP A 26 2.57 7.21 -11.11
N ILE A 27 1.26 7.49 -11.10
CA ILE A 27 0.21 6.48 -10.99
C ILE A 27 -0.76 6.60 -12.15
N ASP A 28 -0.89 5.51 -12.92
CA ASP A 28 -1.86 5.39 -14.01
C ASP A 28 -3.04 4.49 -13.58
N ASP A 29 -4.20 5.08 -13.43
CA ASP A 29 -5.45 4.41 -13.05
C ASP A 29 -6.29 3.93 -14.24
N THR A 30 -5.73 3.94 -15.45
CA THR A 30 -6.43 3.50 -16.66
C THR A 30 -6.41 1.99 -16.86
N TYR A 31 -5.51 1.28 -16.17
CA TYR A 31 -5.40 -0.17 -16.22
C TYR A 31 -6.64 -0.86 -15.66
N THR A 32 -7.06 -1.95 -16.31
CA THR A 32 -8.10 -2.83 -15.78
C THR A 32 -7.54 -3.71 -14.66
N ALA A 33 -8.41 -4.26 -13.80
CA ALA A 33 -7.99 -5.18 -12.75
C ALA A 33 -7.26 -6.42 -13.31
N ASP A 34 -7.72 -6.94 -14.46
CA ASP A 34 -7.05 -8.05 -15.15
C ASP A 34 -5.62 -7.70 -15.56
N GLN A 35 -5.40 -6.51 -16.14
CA GLN A 35 -4.06 -6.04 -16.52
C GLN A 35 -3.18 -5.84 -15.28
N LEU A 36 -3.70 -5.19 -14.24
CA LEU A 36 -2.95 -4.99 -12.99
C LEU A 36 -2.46 -6.31 -12.39
N ILE A 37 -3.32 -7.34 -12.39
CA ILE A 37 -2.96 -8.62 -11.79
C ILE A 37 -2.12 -9.47 -12.75
N LYS A 38 -2.59 -9.71 -13.97
CA LYS A 38 -1.95 -10.66 -14.90
C LYS A 38 -0.63 -10.14 -15.47
N ASP A 39 -0.63 -8.88 -15.89
CA ASP A 39 0.51 -8.30 -16.63
C ASP A 39 1.53 -7.67 -15.69
N ILE A 40 1.10 -7.14 -14.53
CA ILE A 40 1.97 -6.38 -13.63
C ILE A 40 2.33 -7.18 -12.38
N LEU A 41 1.36 -7.57 -11.55
CA LEU A 41 1.65 -8.19 -10.25
C LEU A 41 2.24 -9.59 -10.38
N VAL A 42 1.63 -10.43 -11.23
CA VAL A 42 2.08 -11.80 -11.49
C VAL A 42 3.12 -11.84 -12.62
N GLY A 43 2.93 -11.04 -13.65
CA GLY A 43 3.83 -10.94 -14.80
C GLY A 43 3.97 -12.28 -15.57
N SER A 44 3.01 -13.19 -15.44
CA SER A 44 3.05 -14.49 -16.09
C SER A 44 2.41 -14.43 -17.47
N LYS A 45 3.13 -14.94 -18.47
CA LYS A 45 2.62 -15.08 -19.84
C LYS A 45 1.69 -16.28 -20.02
N CYS A 46 1.52 -17.12 -19.00
CA CYS A 46 0.66 -18.28 -19.01
C CYS A 46 -0.69 -17.94 -18.39
N ASP A 47 -1.77 -18.58 -18.85
CA ASP A 47 -3.13 -18.39 -18.34
C ASP A 47 -3.34 -19.12 -16.99
N LEU A 48 -2.46 -18.82 -16.02
CA LEU A 48 -2.48 -19.39 -14.67
C LEU A 48 -3.33 -18.58 -13.71
N VAL A 49 -3.78 -17.39 -14.13
CA VAL A 49 -4.60 -16.46 -13.34
C VAL A 49 -5.97 -16.31 -13.99
N SER A 50 -7.01 -16.43 -13.19
CA SER A 50 -8.40 -16.33 -13.63
C SER A 50 -9.28 -15.64 -12.59
N ASN A 51 -10.53 -15.37 -12.95
CA ASN A 51 -11.55 -14.83 -12.04
C ASN A 51 -11.10 -13.59 -11.26
N VAL A 52 -10.38 -12.66 -11.92
CA VAL A 52 -9.99 -11.39 -11.30
C VAL A 52 -11.24 -10.56 -11.02
N ARG A 53 -11.40 -10.16 -9.77
CA ARG A 53 -12.50 -9.31 -9.31
C ARG A 53 -11.95 -8.16 -8.49
N TYR A 54 -12.65 -7.06 -8.49
CA TYR A 54 -12.33 -5.92 -7.65
C TYR A 54 -13.58 -5.33 -7.00
N GLN A 55 -13.38 -4.76 -5.81
CA GLN A 55 -14.38 -4.03 -5.07
C GLN A 55 -13.69 -2.83 -4.45
N TYR A 56 -13.84 -1.68 -5.05
CA TYR A 56 -13.35 -0.43 -4.51
C TYR A 56 -14.07 0.77 -5.14
N GLY A 57 -14.03 1.88 -4.42
CA GLY A 57 -14.54 3.15 -4.94
C GLY A 57 -16.04 3.24 -5.11
N SER A 58 -16.80 2.21 -4.76
CA SER A 58 -18.25 2.21 -4.81
C SER A 58 -18.81 2.41 -3.40
N GLY A 59 -19.42 3.57 -3.19
CA GLY A 59 -20.13 3.86 -1.95
C GLY A 59 -21.47 3.15 -1.90
N VAL A 60 -22.13 3.29 -0.77
CA VAL A 60 -23.52 2.87 -0.56
C VAL A 60 -24.48 3.57 -1.57
N SER A 61 -23.99 4.58 -2.27
CA SER A 61 -24.70 5.28 -3.35
C SER A 61 -23.88 5.15 -4.65
N ALA A 62 -24.47 4.47 -5.64
CA ALA A 62 -23.83 4.05 -6.89
C ALA A 62 -23.41 5.18 -7.86
N SER A 63 -23.54 6.45 -7.49
CA SER A 63 -23.29 7.56 -8.40
C SER A 63 -21.83 7.99 -8.54
N ASN A 64 -20.91 7.48 -7.70
CA ASN A 64 -19.54 7.99 -7.68
C ASN A 64 -18.56 6.83 -7.44
N SER A 65 -18.13 6.18 -8.50
CA SER A 65 -17.01 5.23 -8.44
C SER A 65 -15.68 5.99 -8.42
N VAL A 66 -14.82 5.65 -7.46
CA VAL A 66 -13.45 6.13 -7.38
C VAL A 66 -12.53 5.04 -7.91
N LYS A 67 -11.57 5.39 -8.75
CA LYS A 67 -10.54 4.47 -9.20
C LYS A 67 -9.47 4.35 -8.12
N ALA A 68 -9.58 3.32 -7.31
CA ALA A 68 -8.76 3.11 -6.13
C ALA A 68 -7.63 2.08 -6.32
N ALA A 69 -7.37 1.70 -7.58
CA ALA A 69 -6.22 0.90 -7.96
C ALA A 69 -5.60 1.44 -9.23
N GLY A 70 -4.30 1.24 -9.41
CA GLY A 70 -3.56 1.69 -10.59
C GLY A 70 -2.19 1.01 -10.71
N TYR A 71 -1.57 1.17 -11.86
CA TYR A 71 -0.16 0.89 -12.07
C TYR A 71 0.65 2.08 -11.54
N PHE A 72 1.74 1.83 -10.85
CA PHE A 72 2.68 2.88 -10.48
C PHE A 72 4.06 2.64 -11.10
N SER A 73 4.76 3.73 -11.41
CA SER A 73 6.17 3.74 -11.71
C SER A 73 6.93 4.64 -10.73
N ARG A 74 8.16 4.26 -10.39
CA ARG A 74 9.03 5.08 -9.52
C ARG A 74 9.34 6.46 -10.09
N ASN A 75 9.32 6.61 -11.40
CA ASN A 75 9.55 7.88 -12.10
C ASN A 75 10.81 8.64 -11.63
N GLY A 76 11.88 7.90 -11.31
CA GLY A 76 13.12 8.47 -10.79
C GLY A 76 13.06 9.03 -9.36
N SER A 77 11.99 8.79 -8.63
CA SER A 77 11.84 9.15 -7.22
C SER A 77 12.66 8.24 -6.31
N ALA A 78 12.66 8.53 -5.00
CA ALA A 78 13.30 7.71 -3.98
C ALA A 78 12.44 6.50 -3.52
N PHE A 79 11.35 6.19 -4.22
CA PHE A 79 10.48 5.06 -3.87
C PHE A 79 11.22 3.73 -4.06
N PRO A 80 11.05 2.75 -3.14
CA PRO A 80 11.90 1.56 -3.12
C PRO A 80 11.61 0.54 -4.23
N PHE A 81 10.40 0.55 -4.83
CA PHE A 81 10.05 -0.30 -5.95
C PHE A 81 10.13 0.47 -7.26
N ASP A 82 10.61 -0.17 -8.33
CA ASP A 82 10.69 0.45 -9.65
C ASP A 82 9.30 0.68 -10.24
N ASP A 83 8.43 -0.33 -10.11
CA ASP A 83 7.06 -0.29 -10.57
C ASP A 83 6.20 -1.36 -9.86
N GLY A 84 4.90 -1.34 -10.13
CA GLY A 84 3.97 -2.29 -9.57
C GLY A 84 2.52 -1.82 -9.59
N ILE A 85 1.72 -2.34 -8.68
CA ILE A 85 0.33 -1.94 -8.52
C ILE A 85 0.10 -1.29 -7.16
N VAL A 86 -0.78 -0.30 -7.14
CA VAL A 86 -1.27 0.33 -5.90
C VAL A 86 -2.74 -0.01 -5.71
N LEU A 87 -3.11 -0.34 -4.48
CA LEU A 87 -4.48 -0.51 -4.02
C LEU A 87 -4.70 0.44 -2.83
N ALA A 88 -5.71 1.29 -2.90
CA ALA A 88 -5.86 2.42 -1.99
C ALA A 88 -7.30 2.61 -1.48
N THR A 89 -7.46 3.23 -0.33
CA THR A 89 -8.76 3.55 0.24
C THR A 89 -9.31 4.91 -0.24
N ASP A 90 -8.70 5.47 -1.27
CA ASP A 90 -9.16 6.65 -1.99
C ASP A 90 -8.69 6.56 -3.46
N MET A 91 -8.85 7.62 -4.24
CA MET A 91 -8.39 7.69 -5.62
C MET A 91 -6.88 7.41 -5.71
N ALA A 92 -6.49 6.41 -6.51
CA ALA A 92 -5.11 5.94 -6.57
C ALA A 92 -4.11 7.04 -6.96
N THR A 93 -4.45 7.87 -7.95
CA THR A 93 -3.61 9.00 -8.40
C THR A 93 -3.39 10.07 -7.32
N GLY A 94 -4.23 10.10 -6.29
CA GLY A 94 -4.05 11.00 -5.15
C GLY A 94 -2.89 10.62 -4.22
N PHE A 95 -2.28 9.45 -4.44
CA PHE A 95 -1.14 8.97 -3.66
C PHE A 95 0.23 9.27 -4.29
N GLU A 96 0.26 9.97 -5.42
CA GLU A 96 1.48 10.58 -5.95
C GLU A 96 2.03 11.63 -4.99
N GLY A 97 3.36 11.67 -4.82
CA GLY A 97 3.98 12.68 -3.96
C GLY A 97 3.83 14.13 -4.49
N PRO A 98 4.17 15.11 -3.68
CA PRO A 98 4.70 15.02 -2.32
C PRO A 98 3.64 14.72 -1.27
N CYS A 99 4.08 14.41 -0.05
CA CYS A 99 3.15 14.27 1.07
C CYS A 99 2.51 15.61 1.42
N THR A 100 1.20 15.61 1.54
CA THR A 100 0.42 16.74 2.05
C THR A 100 0.14 16.50 3.55
N PRO A 101 0.87 17.17 4.47
CA PRO A 101 0.69 16.94 5.89
C PRO A 101 -0.74 17.23 6.34
N GLY A 102 -1.35 16.28 7.05
CA GLY A 102 -2.70 16.42 7.58
C GLY A 102 -3.83 16.28 6.56
N GLY A 103 -3.52 15.88 5.32
CA GLY A 103 -4.52 15.64 4.28
C GLY A 103 -4.07 14.60 3.27
N GLY A 104 -4.86 13.56 3.13
CA GLY A 104 -4.76 12.62 2.01
C GLY A 104 -5.31 13.23 0.72
N PRO A 105 -5.41 12.42 -0.34
CA PRO A 105 -6.03 12.83 -1.58
C PRO A 105 -7.43 13.39 -1.27
N ALA A 106 -7.69 14.61 -1.75
CA ALA A 106 -9.00 15.23 -1.63
C ALA A 106 -9.95 14.57 -2.62
N SER A 107 -10.39 13.37 -2.32
CA SER A 107 -11.47 12.77 -3.09
C SER A 107 -12.76 13.56 -2.85
N PRO A 108 -13.49 13.89 -3.91
CA PRO A 108 -14.83 14.46 -3.76
C PRO A 108 -15.79 13.51 -3.03
N ASN A 109 -15.40 12.26 -2.81
CA ASN A 109 -16.20 11.19 -2.24
C ASN A 109 -15.68 10.77 -0.87
N GLN A 110 -15.92 11.59 0.15
CA GLN A 110 -15.73 11.23 1.56
C GLN A 110 -16.77 10.19 2.04
N PHE A 111 -17.30 9.37 1.15
CA PHE A 111 -18.36 8.42 1.48
C PHE A 111 -17.76 7.08 1.89
N ARG A 112 -18.50 6.39 2.75
CA ARG A 112 -18.23 5.01 3.12
C ARG A 112 -18.36 4.12 1.89
N TRP A 113 -17.40 3.23 1.69
CA TRP A 113 -17.46 2.19 0.66
C TRP A 113 -18.04 0.92 1.25
N ILE A 114 -18.26 -0.07 0.39
CA ILE A 114 -18.59 -1.40 0.85
C ILE A 114 -17.39 -1.93 1.63
N GLY A 115 -17.64 -2.37 2.87
CA GLY A 115 -16.63 -2.95 3.73
C GLY A 115 -16.41 -4.45 3.49
N ASP A 116 -15.57 -5.03 4.31
CA ASP A 116 -15.23 -6.46 4.24
C ASP A 116 -15.18 -7.05 5.65
N GLN A 117 -15.80 -8.22 5.84
CA GLN A 117 -15.90 -8.85 7.14
C GLN A 117 -14.55 -9.38 7.62
N ASP A 118 -13.74 -9.98 6.75
CA ASP A 118 -12.44 -10.52 7.15
C ASP A 118 -11.50 -9.40 7.62
N LEU A 119 -11.53 -8.22 6.94
CA LEU A 119 -10.81 -7.03 7.38
C LEU A 119 -11.31 -6.51 8.73
N ASN A 120 -12.63 -6.47 8.90
CA ASN A 120 -13.25 -6.05 10.14
C ASN A 120 -12.84 -6.95 11.31
N ASP A 121 -12.83 -8.25 11.09
CA ASP A 121 -12.42 -9.23 12.10
C ASP A 121 -10.93 -9.07 12.44
N LEU A 122 -10.06 -8.86 11.45
CA LEU A 122 -8.64 -8.60 11.69
C LEU A 122 -8.40 -7.34 12.54
N VAL A 123 -9.16 -6.27 12.33
CA VAL A 123 -9.05 -5.06 13.15
C VAL A 123 -9.47 -5.34 14.58
N ASN A 124 -10.56 -6.06 14.78
CA ASN A 124 -11.06 -6.39 16.12
C ASN A 124 -10.09 -7.33 16.86
N ASP A 125 -9.51 -8.30 16.16
CA ASP A 125 -8.55 -9.28 16.73
C ASP A 125 -7.18 -8.65 17.02
N ALA A 126 -6.74 -7.68 16.23
CA ALA A 126 -5.45 -7.01 16.39
C ALA A 126 -5.36 -6.07 17.61
N GLY A 127 -6.37 -6.09 18.50
CA GLY A 127 -6.42 -5.18 19.64
C GLY A 127 -6.61 -3.72 19.20
N GLY A 128 -7.11 -3.51 17.98
CA GLY A 128 -7.73 -2.27 17.58
C GLY A 128 -8.81 -1.97 18.59
N TYR A 129 -9.00 -0.75 18.97
CA TYR A 129 -9.78 -0.27 20.09
C TYR A 129 -10.95 -1.16 20.52
N PRO A 130 -10.91 -1.74 21.73
CA PRO A 130 -11.97 -2.61 22.24
C PRO A 130 -13.27 -1.84 22.56
N THR A 131 -13.28 -0.51 22.44
CA THR A 131 -14.41 0.33 22.84
C THR A 131 -15.45 0.55 21.74
N PHE A 132 -15.11 0.29 20.46
CA PHE A 132 -16.06 0.41 19.36
C PHE A 132 -15.84 -0.72 18.37
N PRO A 133 -16.68 -1.77 18.39
CA PRO A 133 -16.65 -2.76 17.33
C PRO A 133 -17.02 -2.05 16.01
N PHE A 134 -16.05 -1.89 15.13
CA PHE A 134 -16.31 -1.41 13.78
C PHE A 134 -17.15 -2.43 13.04
N THR A 135 -17.98 -1.97 12.15
CA THR A 135 -18.79 -2.81 11.26
C THR A 135 -18.31 -2.62 9.82
N PRO A 136 -18.55 -3.57 8.92
CA PRO A 136 -18.21 -3.41 7.51
C PRO A 136 -18.77 -2.15 6.86
N THR A 137 -19.79 -1.53 7.43
CA THR A 137 -20.39 -0.29 6.94
C THR A 137 -19.66 0.98 7.40
N ASP A 138 -18.71 0.86 8.33
CA ASP A 138 -18.00 2.00 8.91
C ASP A 138 -16.63 2.26 8.27
N MET A 139 -16.29 1.51 7.22
CA MET A 139 -14.97 1.49 6.61
C MET A 139 -14.99 1.85 5.12
N ARG A 140 -13.83 2.26 4.63
CA ARG A 140 -13.50 2.24 3.21
C ARG A 140 -12.55 1.09 2.96
N SER A 141 -12.98 0.11 2.17
CA SER A 141 -12.12 -1.00 1.77
C SER A 141 -11.90 -1.02 0.26
N ALA A 142 -10.68 -1.29 -0.15
CA ALA A 142 -10.36 -1.60 -1.53
C ALA A 142 -9.84 -3.03 -1.59
N ILE A 143 -10.43 -3.83 -2.46
CA ILE A 143 -10.19 -5.26 -2.54
C ILE A 143 -9.97 -5.65 -4.00
N ILE A 144 -8.92 -6.44 -4.25
CA ILE A 144 -8.74 -7.21 -5.48
C ILE A 144 -8.59 -8.67 -5.08
N ASP A 145 -9.38 -9.54 -5.70
CA ASP A 145 -9.21 -10.98 -5.54
C ASP A 145 -9.10 -11.67 -6.90
N PHE A 146 -8.33 -12.75 -6.94
CA PHE A 146 -8.17 -13.57 -8.14
C PHE A 146 -7.86 -15.02 -7.79
N GLU A 147 -8.17 -15.91 -8.72
CA GLU A 147 -7.80 -17.32 -8.63
C GLU A 147 -6.52 -17.58 -9.43
N PHE A 148 -5.71 -18.52 -8.95
CA PHE A 148 -4.49 -18.92 -9.63
C PHE A 148 -4.17 -20.40 -9.42
N ILE A 149 -3.32 -20.94 -10.31
CA ILE A 149 -2.78 -22.28 -10.24
C ILE A 149 -1.26 -22.18 -10.10
N PRO A 150 -0.68 -22.52 -8.92
CA PRO A 150 0.77 -22.43 -8.72
C PRO A 150 1.48 -23.53 -9.49
N MET A 151 2.65 -23.18 -10.04
CA MET A 151 3.59 -24.11 -10.70
C MET A 151 4.81 -24.41 -9.81
N GLN A 152 4.82 -23.91 -8.59
CA GLN A 152 5.80 -24.17 -7.55
C GLN A 152 5.11 -24.43 -6.19
N ASN A 153 5.88 -24.93 -5.21
CA ASN A 153 5.33 -25.35 -3.92
C ASN A 153 5.12 -24.22 -2.91
N THR A 154 5.47 -23.01 -3.26
CA THR A 154 5.35 -21.84 -2.38
C THR A 154 4.81 -20.65 -3.14
N VAL A 155 4.19 -19.72 -2.41
CA VAL A 155 3.77 -18.42 -2.91
C VAL A 155 4.08 -17.34 -1.88
N SER A 156 4.57 -16.22 -2.36
CA SER A 156 4.77 -14.99 -1.58
C SER A 156 4.77 -13.78 -2.53
N PHE A 157 4.78 -12.58 -1.98
CA PHE A 157 4.85 -11.33 -2.75
C PHE A 157 5.52 -10.22 -1.91
N GLU A 158 6.02 -9.19 -2.58
CA GLU A 158 6.62 -8.02 -1.94
C GLU A 158 5.64 -6.84 -1.97
N TYR A 159 5.56 -6.09 -0.85
CA TYR A 159 4.68 -4.96 -0.70
C TYR A 159 5.23 -3.88 0.23
N LEU A 160 4.61 -2.71 0.19
CA LEU A 160 4.81 -1.62 1.13
C LEU A 160 3.44 -1.07 1.52
N PHE A 161 3.16 -1.03 2.82
CA PHE A 161 1.93 -0.42 3.36
C PHE A 161 2.21 1.00 3.83
N GLY A 162 1.31 1.92 3.53
CA GLY A 162 1.38 3.29 4.00
C GLY A 162 0.03 3.87 4.38
N SER A 163 0.05 4.89 5.24
CA SER A 163 -1.17 5.54 5.72
C SER A 163 -0.94 6.99 6.12
N HIS A 164 -1.94 7.82 5.90
CA HIS A 164 -2.01 9.15 6.49
C HIS A 164 -2.30 9.11 8.00
N SER A 165 -2.89 8.03 8.47
CA SER A 165 -3.18 7.83 9.90
C SER A 165 -1.93 7.79 10.78
N TYR A 166 -0.74 7.60 10.21
CA TYR A 166 0.52 7.77 10.93
C TYR A 166 0.74 9.20 11.44
N SER A 167 0.17 10.23 10.80
CA SER A 167 0.27 11.62 11.27
C SER A 167 -0.70 11.95 12.39
N SER A 168 -1.83 11.25 12.46
CA SER A 168 -2.88 11.50 13.45
C SER A 168 -2.52 10.96 14.83
N GLY A 169 -1.50 10.09 14.87
CA GLY A 169 -1.09 9.43 16.09
C GLY A 169 -2.06 8.33 16.52
N CYS A 170 -1.76 7.73 17.64
CA CYS A 170 -2.53 6.61 18.19
C CYS A 170 -3.78 7.05 18.96
N ASN A 171 -4.12 8.32 18.92
CA ASN A 171 -5.20 8.88 19.74
C ASN A 171 -6.57 8.93 19.05
N PHE A 172 -6.60 8.58 17.75
CA PHE A 172 -7.84 8.54 17.01
C PHE A 172 -8.32 7.11 16.92
N ASP A 173 -9.56 6.88 17.34
CA ASP A 173 -10.22 5.57 17.25
C ASP A 173 -10.17 5.02 15.82
N CYS A 174 -10.32 5.89 14.84
CA CYS A 174 -10.24 5.57 13.43
C CYS A 174 -8.82 5.29 12.92
N GLY A 175 -7.80 5.88 13.52
CA GLY A 175 -6.40 5.71 13.10
C GLY A 175 -5.91 4.28 13.27
N ASN A 176 -6.41 3.56 14.25
CA ASN A 176 -6.01 2.17 14.49
C ASN A 176 -6.62 1.17 13.50
N GLY A 177 -7.60 1.59 12.73
CA GLY A 177 -8.26 0.76 11.73
C GLY A 177 -7.58 0.71 10.35
N ALA A 178 -6.51 1.47 10.13
CA ALA A 178 -5.74 1.40 8.90
C ALA A 178 -4.92 0.10 8.85
N LEU A 179 -5.27 -0.80 7.92
CA LEU A 179 -4.78 -2.18 7.93
C LEU A 179 -4.72 -2.74 6.50
N PHE A 180 -3.78 -3.64 6.29
CA PHE A 180 -3.66 -4.48 5.10
C PHE A 180 -3.83 -5.95 5.43
N GLY A 181 -4.62 -6.67 4.64
CA GLY A 181 -4.81 -8.10 4.71
C GLY A 181 -4.63 -8.78 3.36
N ALA A 182 -4.12 -10.01 3.38
CA ALA A 182 -3.90 -10.83 2.17
C ALA A 182 -4.24 -12.29 2.47
N TRP A 183 -5.45 -12.72 2.13
CA TRP A 183 -5.90 -14.08 2.41
C TRP A 183 -5.65 -15.00 1.24
N LEU A 184 -4.80 -16.00 1.45
CA LEU A 184 -4.67 -17.15 0.57
C LEU A 184 -5.69 -18.21 0.98
N ILE A 185 -6.53 -18.64 0.04
CA ILE A 185 -7.60 -19.60 0.25
C ILE A 185 -7.40 -20.80 -0.69
N ASP A 186 -7.27 -22.00 -0.13
CA ASP A 186 -7.29 -23.25 -0.91
C ASP A 186 -8.76 -23.55 -1.31
N LEU A 187 -9.07 -23.46 -2.59
CA LEU A 187 -10.43 -23.66 -3.10
C LEU A 187 -10.91 -25.11 -3.01
N THR A 188 -10.01 -26.06 -2.74
CA THR A 188 -10.38 -27.46 -2.53
C THR A 188 -10.88 -27.69 -1.11
N THR A 189 -10.25 -27.06 -0.13
CA THR A 189 -10.56 -27.27 1.30
C THR A 189 -11.40 -26.15 1.90
N GLY A 190 -11.43 -24.98 1.26
CA GLY A 190 -12.03 -23.76 1.80
C GLY A 190 -11.24 -23.13 2.94
N ILE A 191 -10.05 -23.66 3.28
CA ILE A 191 -9.21 -23.15 4.34
C ILE A 191 -8.37 -21.98 3.80
N GLY A 192 -8.31 -20.89 4.55
CA GLY A 192 -7.53 -19.71 4.21
C GLY A 192 -6.67 -19.23 5.37
N GLU A 193 -5.61 -18.48 5.04
CA GLU A 193 -4.75 -17.79 6.00
C GLU A 193 -4.37 -16.40 5.50
N ASN A 194 -4.21 -15.46 6.43
CA ASN A 194 -3.69 -14.14 6.13
C ASN A 194 -2.17 -14.19 6.00
N LEU A 195 -1.64 -13.80 4.84
CA LEU A 195 -0.20 -13.71 4.56
C LEU A 195 0.41 -12.35 4.91
N ALA A 196 -0.41 -11.33 5.13
CA ALA A 196 0.04 -9.98 5.50
C ALA A 196 0.18 -9.87 7.02
N LYS A 197 1.27 -10.41 7.53
CA LYS A 197 1.58 -10.38 8.97
C LYS A 197 2.94 -9.74 9.21
N VAL A 198 3.10 -9.15 10.39
CA VAL A 198 4.39 -8.71 10.88
C VAL A 198 5.28 -9.94 11.07
N PRO A 199 6.49 -9.99 10.48
CA PRO A 199 7.35 -11.16 10.54
C PRO A 199 7.59 -11.66 11.97
N ASN A 200 7.49 -12.98 12.17
CA ASN A 200 7.64 -13.68 13.44
C ASN A 200 6.55 -13.34 14.49
N THR A 201 5.43 -12.79 14.07
CA THR A 201 4.26 -12.56 14.92
C THR A 201 2.98 -13.10 14.25
N ASN A 202 1.85 -13.00 14.95
CA ASN A 202 0.53 -13.20 14.36
C ASN A 202 -0.19 -11.89 14.05
N ASP A 203 0.45 -10.76 14.32
CA ASP A 203 -0.15 -9.44 14.13
C ASP A 203 -0.31 -9.11 12.65
N PRO A 204 -1.45 -8.59 12.21
CA PRO A 204 -1.63 -8.10 10.85
C PRO A 204 -0.79 -6.84 10.62
N ILE A 205 -0.59 -6.47 9.36
CA ILE A 205 0.07 -5.21 9.00
C ILE A 205 -0.90 -4.06 9.18
N SER A 206 -0.63 -3.20 10.13
CA SER A 206 -1.44 -2.01 10.46
C SER A 206 -0.60 -0.90 11.09
N ILE A 207 -1.17 0.27 11.22
CA ILE A 207 -0.55 1.36 11.98
C ILE A 207 -0.49 1.04 13.50
N ALA A 208 -1.33 0.13 13.97
CA ALA A 208 -1.32 -0.31 15.37
C ALA A 208 -0.17 -1.28 15.68
N THR A 209 0.28 -2.03 14.68
CA THR A 209 1.27 -3.12 14.84
C THR A 209 2.64 -2.79 14.27
N VAL A 210 2.75 -1.77 13.40
CA VAL A 210 4.03 -1.29 12.85
C VAL A 210 4.08 0.23 12.97
N ARG A 211 4.89 0.74 13.90
CA ARG A 211 5.06 2.19 14.11
C ARG A 211 6.34 2.48 14.89
N ASP A 212 6.87 3.69 14.71
CA ASP A 212 8.03 4.19 15.44
C ASP A 212 7.75 5.60 15.97
N GLY A 213 7.48 5.71 17.25
CA GLY A 213 7.20 6.99 17.93
C GLY A 213 8.36 7.98 17.86
N ASN A 214 9.60 7.52 17.59
CA ASN A 214 10.73 8.42 17.38
C ASN A 214 10.73 9.08 16.00
N LYS A 215 10.07 8.47 15.00
CA LYS A 215 9.97 8.99 13.63
C LYS A 215 8.60 9.58 13.33
N SER A 216 7.57 9.08 13.96
CA SER A 216 6.21 9.61 13.85
C SER A 216 5.91 10.58 14.98
N SER A 217 4.89 11.38 14.82
CA SER A 217 4.50 12.43 15.77
C SER A 217 3.53 12.01 16.89
N PRO A 218 3.17 10.75 17.14
CA PRO A 218 2.25 10.46 18.22
C PRO A 218 2.92 10.70 19.56
N SER A 219 2.45 11.73 20.25
CA SER A 219 2.91 12.02 21.61
C SER A 219 2.19 11.19 22.67
N ASN A 220 1.13 10.49 22.29
CA ASN A 220 0.29 9.71 23.21
C ASN A 220 -0.50 8.65 22.40
N CYS A 221 -0.55 7.44 22.90
CA CYS A 221 -1.30 6.29 22.35
C CYS A 221 -2.31 5.75 23.37
N ASN A 222 -3.06 6.61 24.03
CA ASN A 222 -4.01 6.23 25.09
C ASN A 222 -3.39 5.32 26.17
N GLY A 223 -2.15 5.63 26.57
CA GLY A 223 -1.40 4.83 27.53
C GLY A 223 -0.70 3.60 26.96
N GLY A 224 -0.88 3.31 25.68
CA GLY A 224 -0.17 2.24 24.98
C GLY A 224 1.20 2.69 24.43
N PRO A 225 2.04 1.75 23.96
CA PRO A 225 3.35 2.07 23.43
C PRO A 225 3.23 2.86 22.10
N THR A 226 4.05 3.91 21.96
CA THR A 226 4.17 4.70 20.72
C THR A 226 5.03 4.00 19.68
N THR A 227 5.80 3.00 20.06
CA THR A 227 6.75 2.25 19.23
C THR A 227 6.43 0.76 19.30
N ILE A 228 6.08 0.17 18.16
CA ILE A 228 5.78 -1.26 18.01
C ILE A 228 6.39 -1.72 16.69
N ASN A 229 7.20 -2.78 16.74
CA ASN A 229 7.88 -3.34 15.58
C ASN A 229 8.60 -2.28 14.70
N PRO A 230 9.39 -1.36 15.32
CA PRO A 230 9.94 -0.19 14.61
C PRO A 230 10.93 -0.55 13.49
N GLN A 231 11.49 -1.76 13.52
CA GLN A 231 12.38 -2.27 12.47
C GLN A 231 11.67 -2.41 11.09
N TYR A 232 10.34 -2.50 11.09
CA TYR A 232 9.51 -2.59 9.88
C TYR A 232 8.90 -1.24 9.48
N PHE A 233 9.08 -0.20 10.31
CA PHE A 233 8.64 1.14 9.98
C PHE A 233 9.71 1.88 9.16
N GLY A 234 9.31 2.41 8.01
CA GLY A 234 10.19 3.14 7.10
C GLY A 234 10.34 4.61 7.49
N ASN A 235 9.67 5.48 6.78
CA ASN A 235 9.71 6.92 6.99
C ASN A 235 8.37 7.47 7.48
N SER A 236 8.46 8.57 8.23
CA SER A 236 7.36 9.47 8.51
C SER A 236 7.66 10.82 7.88
N TYR A 237 6.66 11.41 7.22
CA TYR A 237 6.78 12.68 6.51
C TYR A 237 6.01 13.76 7.25
N GLY A 238 6.69 14.85 7.57
CA GLY A 238 6.10 15.95 8.34
C GLY A 238 7.14 17.01 8.70
N ASN A 239 6.74 17.93 9.57
CA ASN A 239 7.59 19.00 10.04
C ASN A 239 8.10 18.78 11.49
N GLY A 240 7.87 17.60 12.04
CA GLY A 240 8.32 17.22 13.37
C GLY A 240 9.78 16.82 13.43
N VAL A 241 10.30 16.74 14.65
CA VAL A 241 11.66 16.23 14.89
C VAL A 241 11.74 14.77 14.44
N ASN A 242 12.80 14.41 13.71
CA ASN A 242 13.01 13.08 13.13
C ASN A 242 12.02 12.66 12.02
N GLN A 243 11.21 13.58 11.52
CA GLN A 243 10.42 13.37 10.31
C GLN A 243 11.19 13.83 9.07
N VAL A 244 10.91 13.17 7.96
CA VAL A 244 11.45 13.56 6.65
C VAL A 244 10.60 14.71 6.09
N PRO A 245 11.19 15.76 5.50
CA PRO A 245 10.43 16.87 4.94
C PRO A 245 9.36 16.39 3.95
N PRO A 246 8.11 16.85 4.03
CA PRO A 246 7.00 16.37 3.21
C PRO A 246 7.23 16.51 1.70
N LEU A 247 7.93 17.56 1.28
CA LEU A 247 8.26 17.82 -0.12
C LEU A 247 9.19 16.76 -0.74
N THR A 248 9.87 15.96 0.09
CA THR A 248 10.78 14.90 -0.39
C THR A 248 10.09 13.54 -0.43
N ALA A 249 8.84 13.45 0.03
CA ALA A 249 8.09 12.19 0.05
C ALA A 249 7.80 11.71 -1.37
N PRO A 250 8.22 10.51 -1.76
CA PRO A 250 7.95 10.00 -3.10
C PRO A 250 6.46 9.67 -3.33
N ILE A 251 5.71 9.48 -2.25
CA ILE A 251 4.27 9.17 -2.21
C ILE A 251 3.54 10.12 -1.27
N ASN A 252 2.27 10.38 -1.53
CA ASN A 252 1.43 11.23 -0.69
C ASN A 252 0.83 10.42 0.47
N LEU A 253 1.68 10.07 1.44
CA LEU A 253 1.30 9.41 2.69
C LEU A 253 2.15 9.95 3.84
N SER A 254 1.58 10.02 5.04
CA SER A 254 2.29 10.56 6.21
C SER A 254 3.32 9.60 6.78
N GLY A 255 3.19 8.31 6.49
CA GLY A 255 4.16 7.30 6.90
C GLY A 255 3.92 5.98 6.18
N HIS A 256 4.95 5.13 6.19
CA HIS A 256 4.90 3.82 5.54
C HIS A 256 5.86 2.82 6.19
N THR A 257 5.62 1.53 5.93
CA THR A 257 6.56 0.45 6.28
C THR A 257 7.80 0.49 5.39
N ILE A 258 8.86 -0.21 5.75
CA ILE A 258 9.87 -0.60 4.76
C ILE A 258 9.22 -1.53 3.71
N PRO A 259 9.88 -1.82 2.56
CA PRO A 259 9.51 -2.96 1.73
C PRO A 259 9.45 -4.23 2.57
N MET A 260 8.34 -4.93 2.48
CA MET A 260 8.08 -6.15 3.24
C MET A 260 7.77 -7.30 2.28
N GLN A 261 8.09 -8.52 2.71
CA GLN A 261 7.64 -9.73 2.06
C GLN A 261 6.47 -10.31 2.86
N SER A 262 5.43 -10.80 2.17
CA SER A 262 4.37 -11.57 2.79
C SER A 262 4.93 -12.85 3.43
N LEU A 263 4.16 -13.49 4.30
CA LEU A 263 4.48 -14.85 4.69
C LEU A 263 4.57 -15.73 3.44
N THR A 264 5.55 -16.62 3.43
CA THR A 264 5.65 -17.65 2.38
C THR A 264 4.69 -18.78 2.72
N ALA A 265 3.66 -18.95 1.91
CA ALA A 265 2.71 -20.04 2.07
C ALA A 265 3.12 -21.28 1.27
N ASN A 266 2.90 -22.46 1.84
CA ASN A 266 3.03 -23.71 1.13
C ASN A 266 1.78 -23.99 0.29
N VAL A 267 1.94 -24.28 -0.97
CA VAL A 267 0.88 -24.59 -1.92
C VAL A 267 1.16 -25.89 -2.66
N VAL A 268 0.13 -26.49 -3.21
CA VAL A 268 0.24 -27.72 -4.00
C VAL A 268 0.20 -27.36 -5.47
N VAL A 269 1.25 -27.70 -6.21
CA VAL A 269 1.36 -27.48 -7.66
C VAL A 269 0.13 -28.01 -8.38
N GLY A 270 -0.41 -27.22 -9.28
CA GLY A 270 -1.59 -27.58 -10.08
C GLY A 270 -2.94 -27.48 -9.36
N ARG A 271 -2.95 -27.19 -8.04
CA ARG A 271 -4.18 -26.97 -7.28
C ARG A 271 -4.64 -25.53 -7.43
N ARG A 272 -5.94 -25.30 -7.40
CA ARG A 272 -6.49 -23.95 -7.52
C ARG A 272 -6.59 -23.26 -6.18
N TYR A 273 -6.07 -22.05 -6.11
CA TYR A 273 -6.13 -21.16 -4.96
C TYR A 273 -6.78 -19.83 -5.34
N LYS A 274 -7.25 -19.12 -4.34
CA LYS A 274 -7.69 -17.74 -4.44
C LYS A 274 -6.83 -16.90 -3.50
N ILE A 275 -6.40 -15.72 -3.95
CA ILE A 275 -5.84 -14.68 -3.09
C ILE A 275 -6.79 -13.48 -3.05
N LYS A 276 -7.02 -12.93 -1.85
CA LYS A 276 -7.75 -11.69 -1.64
C LYS A 276 -6.78 -10.68 -1.03
N LEU A 277 -6.46 -9.63 -1.78
CA LEU A 277 -5.65 -8.49 -1.35
C LEU A 277 -6.58 -7.35 -0.97
N ALA A 278 -6.47 -6.84 0.25
CA ALA A 278 -7.43 -5.87 0.76
C ALA A 278 -6.78 -4.86 1.68
N VAL A 279 -7.02 -3.58 1.43
CA VAL A 279 -6.63 -2.47 2.31
C VAL A 279 -7.88 -1.76 2.82
N ILE A 280 -7.83 -1.34 4.08
CA ILE A 280 -8.95 -0.71 4.76
C ILE A 280 -8.48 0.55 5.47
N ASP A 281 -9.38 1.50 5.56
CA ASP A 281 -9.33 2.59 6.52
C ASP A 281 -10.72 2.83 7.13
N PHE A 282 -10.75 3.09 8.42
CA PHE A 282 -11.94 3.56 9.10
C PHE A 282 -11.93 5.09 9.09
N CYS A 283 -13.03 5.73 9.33
CA CYS A 283 -13.19 7.17 9.19
C CYS A 283 -13.04 7.67 7.74
N PRO A 284 -14.15 7.89 7.07
CA PRO A 284 -14.18 8.43 5.71
C PRO A 284 -13.81 9.92 5.71
N SER A 285 -12.54 10.24 5.95
CA SER A 285 -12.01 11.59 5.86
C SER A 285 -10.69 11.59 5.09
N SER A 286 -10.33 12.73 4.50
CA SER A 286 -9.10 12.87 3.73
C SER A 286 -7.81 12.68 4.54
N SER A 287 -7.90 12.80 5.87
CA SER A 287 -6.76 12.59 6.77
C SER A 287 -6.54 11.12 7.16
N HIS A 288 -7.45 10.23 6.75
CA HIS A 288 -7.44 8.82 7.08
C HIS A 288 -7.53 8.00 5.80
N THR A 289 -6.48 8.03 5.00
CA THR A 289 -6.37 7.23 3.78
C THR A 289 -5.13 6.36 3.81
N SER A 290 -5.25 5.18 3.26
CA SER A 290 -4.20 4.16 3.27
C SER A 290 -4.03 3.55 1.89
N ALA A 291 -2.83 3.08 1.59
CA ALA A 291 -2.53 2.39 0.36
C ALA A 291 -1.51 1.26 0.59
N VAL A 292 -1.58 0.26 -0.27
CA VAL A 292 -0.58 -0.79 -0.39
C VAL A 292 -0.02 -0.76 -1.80
N PHE A 293 1.30 -0.70 -1.89
CA PHE A 293 2.05 -0.79 -3.13
C PHE A 293 2.65 -2.18 -3.23
N PHE A 294 2.32 -2.92 -4.29
CA PHE A 294 2.84 -4.25 -4.56
C PHE A 294 3.87 -4.14 -5.68
N LYS A 295 5.03 -4.73 -5.49
CA LYS A 295 6.10 -4.74 -6.49
C LYS A 295 5.70 -5.58 -7.70
N ALA A 296 5.97 -5.09 -8.90
CA ALA A 296 5.72 -5.82 -10.15
C ALA A 296 6.46 -7.17 -10.16
N GLY A 297 5.79 -8.21 -10.68
CA GLY A 297 6.34 -9.55 -10.80
C GLY A 297 6.68 -10.24 -9.47
N SER A 298 6.25 -9.67 -8.33
CA SER A 298 6.59 -10.24 -7.03
C SER A 298 5.64 -11.35 -6.56
N PHE A 299 4.44 -11.44 -7.13
CA PHE A 299 3.53 -12.54 -6.84
C PHE A 299 3.96 -13.77 -7.66
N ASP A 300 4.95 -14.48 -7.11
CA ASP A 300 5.58 -15.60 -7.80
C ASP A 300 4.79 -16.89 -7.59
N ILE A 301 4.18 -17.38 -8.67
CA ILE A 301 3.46 -18.65 -8.73
C ILE A 301 4.24 -19.73 -9.49
N GLY A 302 5.51 -19.45 -9.84
CA GLY A 302 6.33 -20.26 -10.72
C GLY A 302 5.98 -20.05 -12.20
N ASN A 303 6.90 -20.47 -13.04
CA ASN A 303 6.74 -20.45 -14.49
C ASN A 303 6.57 -21.87 -15.03
N LEU A 304 5.73 -22.04 -16.04
CA LEU A 304 5.77 -23.23 -16.88
C LEU A 304 7.09 -23.20 -17.66
N ASP A 305 8.06 -23.97 -17.21
CA ASP A 305 9.23 -24.30 -18.05
C ASP A 305 8.79 -25.32 -19.12
N LEU A 306 8.34 -24.78 -20.23
CA LEU A 306 7.95 -25.62 -21.38
C LEU A 306 9.16 -26.26 -22.08
N GLY A 307 10.30 -26.37 -21.44
CA GLY A 307 11.52 -26.99 -22.00
C GLY A 307 11.78 -26.62 -23.46
N ALA A 308 13.00 -26.48 -23.89
CA ALA A 308 13.27 -26.28 -25.32
C ALA A 308 12.62 -27.44 -26.12
N PRO A 309 11.90 -27.17 -27.23
CA PRO A 309 11.28 -28.20 -28.01
C PRO A 309 12.36 -29.21 -28.41
N VAL A 310 12.18 -30.46 -27.98
CA VAL A 310 13.03 -31.55 -28.42
C VAL A 310 12.75 -31.71 -29.90
N LEU A 311 13.67 -31.27 -30.75
CA LEU A 311 13.64 -31.59 -32.17
C LEU A 311 13.84 -33.10 -32.25
N VAL A 312 12.75 -33.84 -32.42
CA VAL A 312 12.83 -35.26 -32.82
C VAL A 312 13.30 -35.23 -34.26
N GLY A 313 14.58 -35.49 -34.46
CA GLY A 313 15.14 -35.65 -35.80
C GLY A 313 14.50 -36.87 -36.47
N ASP A 314 14.09 -36.70 -37.73
CA ASP A 314 13.63 -37.76 -38.62
C ASP A 314 14.78 -38.76 -38.93
#